data_2c63ce265f4473ea9e57e10b2275337e
#
_entry.id   2c63ce265f4473ea9e57e10b2275337e
#
_cell.length_a   1.000
_cell.length_b   1.000
_cell.length_c   1.000
_cell.angle_alpha   90.00
_cell.angle_beta   90.00
_cell.angle_gamma   90.00
#
_symmetry.space_group_name_H-M   'P 1'
#
loop_
_entity.id
_entity.type
_entity.pdbx_description
1 polymer ?
#
loop_
_entity_poly.entity_id
_entity_poly.type
_entity_poly.pdbx_seq_one_letter_code
_entity_poly.pdbx_strand_id
1 'polypeptide(L)'
;MLFRSLLPISQNTALFSLLGTTYGGNGQSNFALPNLQGRAPMHPGQGPGLSLHDLGESSGSETVSLLGSEMPSHTHTMRANDSDGTSPTPAANVSSAPGADRDIFWYKNGPPNAIMKSDASGITGGNLPHNNMMPYLTVNFCIAMQGVYPPRS
;
A
#
# COMPACT_ATOMS: atom_id res chain seq x y z
N MET A 1 11.13 28.20 8.20
CA MET A 1 9.77 28.43 7.67
C MET A 1 9.18 27.10 7.30
N LEU A 2 7.91 26.87 7.57
CA LEU A 2 7.28 25.55 7.34
C LEU A 2 7.13 25.31 5.83
N PHE A 3 7.62 24.17 5.34
CA PHE A 3 7.38 23.68 3.99
C PHE A 3 5.87 23.61 3.68
N ARG A 4 5.50 23.76 2.40
CA ARG A 4 4.17 23.96 1.84
C ARG A 4 3.51 25.33 2.11
N SER A 5 4.20 26.28 2.74
CA SER A 5 3.63 27.61 2.97
C SER A 5 3.47 28.38 1.66
N LEU A 6 2.36 29.09 1.52
CA LEU A 6 2.18 30.10 0.49
C LEU A 6 2.93 31.36 0.91
N LEU A 7 3.79 31.88 0.06
CA LEU A 7 4.58 33.08 0.28
C LEU A 7 4.14 34.20 -0.67
N PRO A 8 4.07 35.46 -0.18
CA PRO A 8 3.82 36.59 -1.05
C PRO A 8 5.04 36.89 -1.93
N ILE A 9 4.82 37.04 -3.23
CA ILE A 9 5.87 37.34 -4.22
C ILE A 9 6.55 38.67 -3.90
N SER A 10 5.76 39.70 -3.49
CA SER A 10 6.27 41.02 -3.21
C SER A 10 7.37 41.08 -2.15
N GLN A 11 7.40 40.10 -1.23
CA GLN A 11 8.39 40.00 -0.15
C GLN A 11 9.50 38.98 -0.43
N ASN A 12 9.35 38.16 -1.48
CA ASN A 12 10.23 37.02 -1.78
C ASN A 12 10.52 36.88 -3.27
N THR A 13 10.75 38.02 -3.96
CA THR A 13 10.90 38.05 -5.42
C THR A 13 12.09 37.21 -5.92
N ALA A 14 13.21 37.22 -5.21
CA ALA A 14 14.38 36.45 -5.60
C ALA A 14 14.13 34.94 -5.47
N LEU A 15 13.47 34.49 -4.39
CA LEU A 15 13.10 33.08 -4.22
C LEU A 15 12.05 32.65 -5.25
N PHE A 16 11.09 33.51 -5.55
CA PHE A 16 10.10 33.26 -6.61
C PHE A 16 10.75 33.13 -7.98
N SER A 17 11.79 33.93 -8.29
CA SER A 17 12.50 33.80 -9.57
C SER A 17 13.17 32.45 -9.75
N LEU A 18 13.52 31.74 -8.68
CA LEU A 18 14.09 30.39 -8.71
C LEU A 18 13.03 29.29 -8.74
N LEU A 19 12.03 29.36 -7.87
CA LEU A 19 11.04 28.30 -7.68
C LEU A 19 9.84 28.43 -8.62
N GLY A 20 9.48 29.65 -9.02
CA GLY A 20 8.28 29.89 -9.81
C GLY A 20 7.02 29.37 -9.11
N THR A 21 6.14 28.78 -9.89
CA THR A 21 4.92 28.10 -9.44
C THR A 21 5.02 26.57 -9.43
N THR A 22 6.24 26.03 -9.52
CA THR A 22 6.51 24.58 -9.62
C THR A 22 5.84 23.80 -8.49
N TYR A 23 5.76 24.34 -7.28
CA TYR A 23 5.17 23.70 -6.12
C TYR A 23 3.79 24.26 -5.76
N GLY A 24 3.22 25.12 -6.61
CA GLY A 24 1.90 25.72 -6.47
C GLY A 24 1.92 27.24 -6.25
N GLY A 25 0.74 27.78 -5.95
CA GLY A 25 0.50 29.23 -5.90
C GLY A 25 -0.11 29.74 -7.20
N ASN A 26 -0.49 31.04 -7.21
CA ASN A 26 -1.12 31.65 -8.38
C ASN A 26 -0.15 32.36 -9.34
N GLY A 27 1.14 32.51 -8.97
CA GLY A 27 2.14 33.18 -9.79
C GLY A 27 1.98 34.67 -9.98
N GLN A 28 0.96 35.28 -9.39
CA GLN A 28 0.68 36.72 -9.44
C GLN A 28 0.94 37.43 -8.13
N SER A 29 0.41 36.89 -7.03
CA SER A 29 0.58 37.43 -5.69
C SER A 29 1.32 36.48 -4.73
N ASN A 30 1.26 35.20 -5.00
CA ASN A 30 1.85 34.16 -4.16
C ASN A 30 2.43 32.97 -4.94
N PHE A 31 3.30 32.23 -4.28
CA PHE A 31 3.85 30.95 -4.73
C PHE A 31 4.00 30.02 -3.51
N ALA A 32 4.09 28.71 -3.76
CA ALA A 32 4.21 27.70 -2.71
C ALA A 32 5.64 27.18 -2.57
N LEU A 33 5.99 26.80 -1.36
CA LEU A 33 7.19 25.99 -1.07
C LEU A 33 6.87 24.50 -1.23
N PRO A 34 7.89 23.65 -1.52
CA PRO A 34 7.69 22.20 -1.63
C PRO A 34 7.06 21.60 -0.37
N ASN A 35 6.14 20.68 -0.54
CA ASN A 35 5.54 19.93 0.55
C ASN A 35 6.24 18.58 0.73
N LEU A 36 7.05 18.45 1.77
CA LEU A 36 7.77 17.22 2.13
C LEU A 36 7.09 16.41 3.24
N GLN A 37 5.86 16.76 3.64
CA GLN A 37 5.13 16.01 4.66
C GLN A 37 4.71 14.64 4.10
N GLY A 38 5.14 13.56 4.75
CA GLY A 38 4.88 12.19 4.32
C GLY A 38 5.57 11.79 2.99
N ARG A 39 6.55 12.57 2.52
CA ARG A 39 7.21 12.38 1.23
C ARG A 39 8.72 12.35 1.36
N ALA A 40 9.35 11.45 0.63
CA ALA A 40 10.80 11.43 0.45
C ALA A 40 11.18 12.32 -0.76
N PRO A 41 12.23 13.16 -0.67
CA PRO A 41 12.72 13.92 -1.81
C PRO A 41 13.36 12.98 -2.83
N MET A 42 13.11 13.26 -4.12
CA MET A 42 13.66 12.52 -5.25
C MET A 42 14.22 13.50 -6.27
N HIS A 43 15.27 13.11 -7.00
CA HIS A 43 15.84 13.93 -8.07
C HIS A 43 14.95 13.87 -9.31
N PRO A 44 14.65 15.02 -9.97
CA PRO A 44 13.92 15.03 -11.24
C PRO A 44 14.79 14.46 -12.38
N GLY A 45 14.14 14.01 -13.44
CA GLY A 45 14.80 13.46 -14.63
C GLY A 45 14.51 11.99 -14.84
N GLN A 46 15.19 11.40 -15.81
CA GLN A 46 15.03 10.01 -16.22
C GLN A 46 16.34 9.27 -16.10
N GLY A 47 16.40 8.24 -15.26
CA GLY A 47 17.51 7.28 -15.25
C GLY A 47 17.40 6.26 -16.41
N PRO A 48 18.50 5.58 -16.79
CA PRO A 48 18.45 4.53 -17.80
C PRO A 48 17.44 3.43 -17.47
N GLY A 49 16.44 3.24 -18.35
CA GLY A 49 15.39 2.24 -18.16
C GLY A 49 14.34 2.57 -17.09
N LEU A 50 14.36 3.78 -16.51
CA LEU A 50 13.40 4.24 -15.52
C LEU A 50 12.42 5.25 -16.11
N SER A 51 11.33 5.50 -15.38
CA SER A 51 10.36 6.53 -15.74
C SER A 51 10.94 7.94 -15.59
N LEU A 52 10.46 8.86 -16.42
CA LEU A 52 10.73 10.29 -16.27
C LEU A 52 9.94 10.83 -15.09
N HIS A 53 10.58 11.66 -14.28
CA HIS A 53 9.96 12.41 -13.20
C HIS A 53 10.22 13.90 -13.35
N ASP A 54 9.18 14.69 -13.37
CA ASP A 54 9.25 16.13 -13.53
C ASP A 54 9.51 16.85 -12.19
N LEU A 55 10.17 18.00 -12.26
CA LEU A 55 10.39 18.82 -11.07
C LEU A 55 9.03 19.29 -10.49
N GLY A 56 8.81 19.03 -9.22
CA GLY A 56 7.56 19.34 -8.53
C GLY A 56 6.51 18.24 -8.62
N GLU A 57 6.75 17.19 -9.41
CA GLU A 57 5.87 16.00 -9.43
C GLU A 57 5.79 15.37 -8.03
N SER A 58 4.59 14.91 -7.68
CA SER A 58 4.38 14.15 -6.46
C SER A 58 3.50 12.94 -6.73
N SER A 59 3.94 11.79 -6.29
CA SER A 59 3.29 10.50 -6.51
C SER A 59 3.40 9.61 -5.28
N GLY A 60 2.81 8.43 -5.35
CA GLY A 60 2.79 7.45 -4.27
C GLY A 60 1.64 7.66 -3.29
N SER A 61 1.51 6.73 -2.36
CA SER A 61 0.47 6.71 -1.34
C SER A 61 1.02 6.31 0.02
N GLU A 62 0.60 7.01 1.06
CA GLU A 62 0.95 6.69 2.46
C GLU A 62 0.26 5.42 2.96
N THR A 63 -0.88 5.07 2.37
CA THR A 63 -1.64 3.86 2.70
C THR A 63 -2.06 3.14 1.43
N VAL A 64 -2.11 1.82 1.49
CA VAL A 64 -2.56 0.96 0.38
C VAL A 64 -3.58 -0.04 0.90
N SER A 65 -4.67 -0.21 0.14
CA SER A 65 -5.63 -1.30 0.30
C SER A 65 -5.41 -2.30 -0.82
N LEU A 66 -5.19 -3.56 -0.48
CA LEU A 66 -5.09 -4.61 -1.48
C LEU A 66 -6.48 -4.98 -2.00
N LEU A 67 -6.67 -4.89 -3.28
CA LEU A 67 -7.87 -5.37 -3.96
C LEU A 67 -7.74 -6.88 -4.25
N GLY A 68 -8.88 -7.57 -4.35
CA GLY A 68 -8.89 -9.00 -4.71
C GLY A 68 -8.19 -9.29 -6.05
N SER A 69 -8.24 -8.35 -6.99
CA SER A 69 -7.55 -8.43 -8.29
C SER A 69 -6.02 -8.28 -8.22
N GLU A 70 -5.50 -7.73 -7.14
CA GLU A 70 -4.06 -7.52 -6.92
C GLU A 70 -3.40 -8.70 -6.20
N MET A 71 -4.20 -9.62 -5.67
CA MET A 71 -3.70 -10.84 -5.07
C MET A 71 -3.45 -11.90 -6.16
N PRO A 72 -2.36 -12.67 -6.09
CA PRO A 72 -2.16 -13.81 -6.98
C PRO A 72 -3.34 -14.78 -6.91
N SER A 73 -3.81 -15.23 -8.06
CA SER A 73 -4.88 -16.23 -8.12
C SER A 73 -4.42 -17.52 -7.45
N HIS A 74 -5.13 -17.95 -6.44
CA HIS A 74 -4.88 -19.20 -5.72
C HIS A 74 -6.21 -19.81 -5.25
N THR A 75 -6.23 -21.11 -5.03
CA THR A 75 -7.40 -21.86 -4.56
C THR A 75 -7.02 -22.79 -3.43
N HIS A 76 -7.94 -22.98 -2.52
CA HIS A 76 -7.85 -23.97 -1.45
C HIS A 76 -8.94 -25.02 -1.67
N THR A 77 -8.54 -26.27 -1.78
CA THR A 77 -9.48 -27.38 -1.90
C THR A 77 -9.59 -28.08 -0.56
N MET A 78 -10.73 -27.99 0.08
CA MET A 78 -11.04 -28.82 1.23
C MET A 78 -11.44 -30.22 0.75
N ARG A 79 -10.81 -31.22 1.33
CA ARG A 79 -11.07 -32.63 0.99
C ARG A 79 -11.75 -33.33 2.14
N ALA A 80 -12.64 -34.24 1.82
CA ALA A 80 -13.38 -35.02 2.76
C ALA A 80 -13.44 -36.49 2.34
N ASN A 81 -14.07 -37.32 3.10
CA ASN A 81 -14.45 -38.69 2.74
C ASN A 81 -15.96 -38.73 2.56
N ASP A 82 -16.44 -39.40 1.55
CA ASP A 82 -17.86 -39.54 1.20
C ASP A 82 -18.56 -40.70 1.92
N SER A 83 -17.83 -41.50 2.67
CA SER A 83 -18.36 -42.61 3.45
C SER A 83 -18.31 -42.30 4.95
N ASP A 84 -19.15 -43.01 5.70
CA ASP A 84 -19.35 -42.76 7.14
C ASP A 84 -18.06 -42.70 7.94
N GLY A 85 -18.02 -41.79 8.90
CA GLY A 85 -16.93 -41.62 9.85
C GLY A 85 -16.74 -42.85 10.70
N THR A 86 -15.51 -43.08 11.13
CA THR A 86 -15.12 -44.20 12.00
C THR A 86 -14.30 -43.78 13.19
N SER A 87 -14.00 -42.48 13.32
CA SER A 87 -13.21 -41.95 14.43
C SER A 87 -13.90 -40.72 15.04
N PRO A 88 -13.97 -40.62 16.37
CA PRO A 88 -14.51 -39.46 17.07
C PRO A 88 -13.49 -38.31 17.17
N THR A 89 -12.24 -38.55 16.90
CA THR A 89 -11.15 -37.57 17.08
C THR A 89 -10.35 -37.32 15.81
N PRO A 90 -9.94 -36.08 15.56
CA PRO A 90 -9.04 -35.77 14.47
C PRO A 90 -7.64 -36.35 14.70
N ALA A 91 -7.00 -36.85 13.65
CA ALA A 91 -5.63 -37.31 13.65
C ALA A 91 -4.96 -36.99 12.31
N ALA A 92 -3.64 -37.17 12.22
CA ALA A 92 -2.86 -36.76 11.06
C ALA A 92 -3.30 -37.36 9.71
N ASN A 93 -3.90 -38.58 9.74
CA ASN A 93 -4.34 -39.30 8.55
C ASN A 93 -5.87 -39.50 8.49
N VAL A 94 -6.60 -38.50 8.98
CA VAL A 94 -8.06 -38.56 9.10
C VAL A 94 -8.66 -37.43 8.30
N SER A 95 -9.66 -37.70 7.49
CA SER A 95 -10.45 -36.72 6.75
C SER A 95 -11.84 -36.54 7.33
N SER A 96 -12.43 -35.36 7.16
CA SER A 96 -13.82 -35.12 7.51
C SER A 96 -14.75 -36.08 6.76
N ALA A 97 -15.77 -36.58 7.42
CA ALA A 97 -16.73 -37.54 6.86
C ALA A 97 -18.15 -37.20 7.34
N PRO A 98 -19.20 -37.63 6.61
CA PRO A 98 -20.56 -37.52 7.14
C PRO A 98 -20.70 -38.37 8.41
N GLY A 99 -21.52 -37.90 9.34
CA GLY A 99 -21.87 -38.67 10.52
C GLY A 99 -22.88 -39.77 10.20
N ALA A 100 -22.64 -40.99 10.72
CA ALA A 100 -23.62 -42.02 10.71
C ALA A 100 -24.67 -41.84 11.82
N ASP A 101 -25.83 -42.41 11.67
CA ASP A 101 -26.95 -42.29 12.61
C ASP A 101 -26.55 -42.66 14.07
N ARG A 102 -26.76 -41.77 15.02
CA ARG A 102 -26.66 -41.88 16.48
C ARG A 102 -25.27 -41.93 17.15
N ASP A 103 -24.23 -42.51 16.51
CA ASP A 103 -22.85 -42.38 16.96
C ASP A 103 -22.11 -41.58 15.90
N ILE A 104 -22.18 -40.25 15.98
CA ILE A 104 -21.68 -39.34 14.98
C ILE A 104 -20.15 -39.33 15.02
N PHE A 105 -19.51 -40.08 14.15
CA PHE A 105 -18.07 -39.97 13.90
C PHE A 105 -17.83 -39.02 12.73
N TRP A 106 -17.13 -37.93 13.02
CA TRP A 106 -16.87 -36.89 12.04
C TRP A 106 -15.60 -37.12 11.22
N TYR A 107 -14.85 -38.17 11.53
CA TYR A 107 -13.56 -38.42 10.93
C TYR A 107 -13.46 -39.88 10.46
N LYS A 108 -12.75 -40.07 9.35
CA LYS A 108 -12.46 -41.38 8.79
C LYS A 108 -10.97 -41.55 8.60
N ASN A 109 -10.44 -42.72 8.98
CA ASN A 109 -9.06 -43.06 8.75
C ASN A 109 -8.82 -43.32 7.25
N GLY A 110 -7.75 -42.75 6.70
CA GLY A 110 -7.34 -42.92 5.31
C GLY A 110 -7.38 -41.64 4.49
N PRO A 111 -6.93 -41.71 3.24
CA PRO A 111 -6.87 -40.53 2.38
C PRO A 111 -8.29 -40.05 2.02
N PRO A 112 -8.47 -38.73 1.86
CA PRO A 112 -9.74 -38.17 1.40
C PRO A 112 -10.03 -38.57 -0.03
N ASN A 113 -11.29 -38.91 -0.34
CA ASN A 113 -11.76 -39.35 -1.66
C ASN A 113 -12.83 -38.44 -2.27
N ALA A 114 -13.22 -37.38 -1.55
CA ALA A 114 -14.20 -36.39 -2.00
C ALA A 114 -13.67 -34.97 -1.84
N ILE A 115 -14.18 -34.08 -2.67
CA ILE A 115 -13.92 -32.63 -2.58
C ILE A 115 -15.15 -32.01 -1.94
N MET A 116 -14.94 -31.19 -0.90
CA MET A 116 -16.02 -30.42 -0.30
C MET A 116 -16.46 -29.30 -1.25
N LYS A 117 -17.68 -28.84 -1.06
CA LYS A 117 -18.23 -27.72 -1.82
C LYS A 117 -17.33 -26.50 -1.70
N SER A 118 -17.24 -25.69 -2.76
CA SER A 118 -16.32 -24.53 -2.84
C SER A 118 -16.56 -23.46 -1.76
N ASP A 119 -17.76 -23.41 -1.18
CA ASP A 119 -18.15 -22.52 -0.10
C ASP A 119 -17.94 -23.10 1.32
N ALA A 120 -17.34 -24.29 1.42
CA ALA A 120 -17.03 -24.92 2.69
C ALA A 120 -15.93 -24.17 3.48
N SER A 121 -15.08 -23.41 2.81
CA SER A 121 -14.18 -22.44 3.45
C SER A 121 -14.74 -21.03 3.27
N GLY A 122 -15.00 -20.35 4.36
CA GLY A 122 -15.47 -18.97 4.33
C GLY A 122 -14.42 -18.01 3.72
N ILE A 123 -14.89 -16.89 3.22
CA ILE A 123 -14.03 -15.80 2.78
C ILE A 123 -13.37 -15.19 4.01
N THR A 124 -12.06 -15.05 3.99
CA THR A 124 -11.30 -14.33 5.00
C THR A 124 -10.54 -13.18 4.36
N GLY A 125 -10.35 -12.10 5.10
CA GLY A 125 -9.68 -10.89 4.65
C GLY A 125 -10.59 -9.66 4.81
N GLY A 126 -10.04 -8.50 4.59
CA GLY A 126 -10.74 -7.22 4.59
C GLY A 126 -9.90 -6.20 3.85
N ASN A 127 -10.53 -5.37 3.04
CA ASN A 127 -9.86 -4.34 2.25
C ASN A 127 -9.45 -3.12 3.11
N LEU A 128 -9.02 -3.35 4.35
CA LEU A 128 -8.54 -2.27 5.21
C LEU A 128 -7.19 -1.75 4.73
N PRO A 129 -7.02 -0.43 4.61
CA PRO A 129 -5.74 0.15 4.25
C PRO A 129 -4.67 -0.19 5.28
N HIS A 130 -3.48 -0.52 4.80
CA HIS A 130 -2.29 -0.66 5.64
C HIS A 130 -1.28 0.45 5.32
N ASN A 131 -0.40 0.72 6.29
CA ASN A 131 0.65 1.72 6.13
C ASN A 131 1.67 1.24 5.09
N ASN A 132 1.89 2.07 4.06
CA ASN A 132 2.82 1.81 2.95
C ASN A 132 4.07 2.69 3.03
N MET A 133 4.24 3.44 4.11
CA MET A 133 5.41 4.30 4.29
C MET A 133 6.65 3.48 4.65
N MET A 134 7.78 3.79 4.01
CA MET A 134 9.07 3.26 4.43
C MET A 134 9.42 3.74 5.85
N PRO A 135 10.30 3.07 6.60
CA PRO A 135 10.82 3.61 7.85
C PRO A 135 11.40 5.00 7.64
N TYR A 136 10.99 5.97 8.45
CA TYR A 136 11.37 7.38 8.27
C TYR A 136 11.76 8.02 9.60
N LEU A 137 12.57 9.06 9.49
CA LEU A 137 12.89 9.98 10.58
C LEU A 137 12.43 11.37 10.18
N THR A 138 11.57 11.97 10.99
CA THR A 138 11.13 13.34 10.75
C THR A 138 12.24 14.33 11.12
N VAL A 139 12.57 15.21 10.18
CA VAL A 139 13.52 16.29 10.37
C VAL A 139 12.91 17.61 9.93
N ASN A 140 13.43 18.72 10.46
CA ASN A 140 13.03 20.04 10.00
C ASN A 140 13.80 20.41 8.72
N PHE A 141 13.05 20.66 7.66
CA PHE A 141 13.62 21.23 6.44
C PHE A 141 13.55 22.75 6.51
N CYS A 142 14.62 23.41 6.16
CA CYS A 142 14.71 24.87 6.12
C CYS A 142 15.14 25.35 4.75
N ILE A 143 14.59 26.47 4.30
CA ILE A 143 15.01 27.15 3.08
C ILE A 143 15.46 28.58 3.42
N ALA A 144 16.57 29.02 2.83
CA ALA A 144 17.04 30.38 2.98
C ALA A 144 16.08 31.35 2.27
N MET A 145 15.61 32.35 2.99
CA MET A 145 14.71 33.38 2.48
C MET A 145 15.43 34.55 1.86
N GLN A 146 16.69 34.76 2.27
CA GLN A 146 17.56 35.84 1.82
C GLN A 146 18.99 35.31 1.66
N GLY A 147 19.76 35.93 0.78
CA GLY A 147 21.15 35.54 0.50
C GLY A 147 21.55 35.76 -0.96
N VAL A 148 22.74 35.30 -1.30
CA VAL A 148 23.19 35.23 -2.70
C VAL A 148 22.67 33.92 -3.31
N TYR A 149 21.77 34.06 -4.24
CA TYR A 149 21.15 32.88 -4.89
C TYR A 149 22.02 32.40 -6.07
N PRO A 150 22.05 31.06 -6.33
CA PRO A 150 22.74 30.54 -7.50
C PRO A 150 22.09 31.06 -8.79
N PRO A 151 22.87 31.26 -9.86
CA PRO A 151 22.31 31.58 -11.16
C PRO A 151 21.42 30.45 -11.64
N ARG A 152 20.38 30.77 -12.39
CA ARG A 152 19.54 29.77 -13.07
C ARG A 152 20.38 29.11 -14.15
N SER A 153 20.49 27.79 -14.14
CA SER A 153 21.08 26.98 -15.21
C SER A 153 20.08 26.75 -16.33
#